data_f2635a1a440d656ec3fe731e4f85e4cb
#
_entry.id   f2635a1a440d656ec3fe731e4f85e4cb
#
_cell.length_a   1.000
_cell.length_b   1.000
_cell.length_c   1.000
_cell.angle_alpha   90.00
_cell.angle_beta   90.00
_cell.angle_gamma   90.00
#
_symmetry.space_group_name_H-M   'P 1'
#
loop_
_entity.id
_entity.type
_entity.pdbx_description
1 polymer ?
#
loop_
_entity_poly.entity_id
_entity_poly.type
_entity_poly.pdbx_seq_one_letter_code
_entity_poly.pdbx_strand_id
1 'polypeptide(L)'
;MKNVDLVIIGGGPAGLAAAAAARKSGVQDILILERDSELGGILNQCIHNGFGLHTFKEELTGPEYAARFVTQVRELGIEYKLNTMVLDLAADKTVTAMNKTDGLFQLHPKAVILAMGCRERPRGALNIPGYRPAGIFTAGTAQRLVNMEGCLPGRRVVILGSGDIGLIMARRMTLEGAKVLCVAELMPYSGGLKRNIVQCLDDFGIPLKLSHTVVDIQGKERVTGITLARVENGKPVPGTEEHYDCDTLLLSCGLLPENELSRAAGVALNPVTGGPAVNESLETNLPGVFAAGNVLHVHDLVDYVSEEAAAAGEHAAAYIAGGGTAAGRTLPVRCENGVRYTVPTTIRPDCAGDTVTLRFRVGGVYKNKKIAVYRGTDCIYSRKRPVLAPGEMETVRLKAELLRGPGDAVTVTLEEG
;
A
#
# COMPACT_ATOMS: atom_id res chain seq x y z
N MET A 1 -19.30 20.72 17.36
CA MET A 1 -17.96 20.11 17.38
C MET A 1 -17.91 19.06 18.48
N LYS A 2 -17.45 17.84 18.17
CA LYS A 2 -17.28 16.75 19.16
C LYS A 2 -15.77 16.55 19.41
N ASN A 3 -15.36 16.53 20.66
CA ASN A 3 -13.99 16.13 21.03
C ASN A 3 -13.91 14.61 21.05
N VAL A 4 -12.82 14.07 20.57
CA VAL A 4 -12.53 12.62 20.48
C VAL A 4 -11.05 12.42 20.81
N ASP A 5 -10.67 11.35 21.49
CA ASP A 5 -9.26 11.12 21.76
C ASP A 5 -8.49 10.74 20.49
N LEU A 6 -9.03 9.82 19.70
CA LEU A 6 -8.40 9.32 18.48
C LEU A 6 -9.39 9.20 17.33
N VAL A 7 -9.11 9.84 16.21
CA VAL A 7 -9.81 9.62 14.94
C VAL A 7 -8.92 8.80 14.01
N ILE A 8 -9.50 7.76 13.41
CA ILE A 8 -8.84 6.93 12.39
C ILE A 8 -9.58 7.12 11.08
N ILE A 9 -8.88 7.57 10.04
CA ILE A 9 -9.44 7.80 8.72
C ILE A 9 -9.19 6.57 7.84
N GLY A 10 -10.24 5.79 7.62
CA GLY A 10 -10.24 4.52 6.88
C GLY A 10 -10.46 3.31 7.78
N GLY A 11 -11.46 2.50 7.46
CA GLY A 11 -11.85 1.26 8.15
C GLY A 11 -11.34 -0.01 7.47
N GLY A 12 -10.25 0.09 6.69
CA GLY A 12 -9.55 -1.06 6.11
C GLY A 12 -8.63 -1.75 7.12
N PRO A 13 -7.81 -2.74 6.70
CA PRO A 13 -6.96 -3.54 7.59
C PRO A 13 -6.04 -2.69 8.47
N ALA A 14 -5.47 -1.62 7.95
CA ALA A 14 -4.64 -0.70 8.73
C ALA A 14 -5.44 0.00 9.83
N GLY A 15 -6.58 0.62 9.48
CA GLY A 15 -7.39 1.35 10.46
C GLY A 15 -7.95 0.45 11.56
N LEU A 16 -8.39 -0.76 11.20
CA LEU A 16 -8.91 -1.73 12.17
C LEU A 16 -7.83 -2.23 13.14
N ALA A 17 -6.63 -2.54 12.63
CA ALA A 17 -5.51 -2.98 13.46
C ALA A 17 -5.03 -1.86 14.39
N ALA A 18 -4.91 -0.62 13.88
CA ALA A 18 -4.54 0.55 14.66
C ALA A 18 -5.56 0.83 15.78
N ALA A 19 -6.86 0.76 15.46
CA ALA A 19 -7.93 0.97 16.43
C ALA A 19 -7.88 -0.04 17.59
N ALA A 20 -7.74 -1.33 17.23
CA ALA A 20 -7.66 -2.40 18.23
C ALA A 20 -6.43 -2.25 19.12
N ALA A 21 -5.26 -1.91 18.56
CA ALA A 21 -4.04 -1.68 19.31
C ALA A 21 -4.15 -0.45 20.24
N ALA A 22 -4.66 0.68 19.74
CA ALA A 22 -4.86 1.88 20.51
C ALA A 22 -5.81 1.65 21.71
N ARG A 23 -6.92 0.90 21.49
CA ARG A 23 -7.85 0.52 22.56
C ARG A 23 -7.17 -0.33 23.62
N LYS A 24 -6.40 -1.33 23.24
CA LYS A 24 -5.62 -2.20 24.14
C LYS A 24 -4.55 -1.41 24.90
N SER A 25 -4.03 -0.33 24.32
CA SER A 25 -3.09 0.61 24.93
C SER A 25 -3.75 1.71 25.79
N GLY A 26 -5.06 1.63 26.02
CA GLY A 26 -5.77 2.46 27.01
C GLY A 26 -6.60 3.61 26.45
N VAL A 27 -6.60 3.89 25.14
CA VAL A 27 -7.44 4.94 24.56
C VAL A 27 -8.91 4.52 24.59
N GLN A 28 -9.77 5.34 25.21
CA GLN A 28 -11.18 5.00 25.40
C GLN A 28 -12.09 5.59 24.31
N ASP A 29 -11.84 6.79 23.85
CA ASP A 29 -12.67 7.46 22.84
C ASP A 29 -12.00 7.40 21.47
N ILE A 30 -12.33 6.34 20.72
CA ILE A 30 -11.80 6.06 19.37
C ILE A 30 -12.96 6.08 18.39
N LEU A 31 -12.80 6.81 17.28
CA LEU A 31 -13.76 6.85 16.19
C LEU A 31 -13.08 6.50 14.86
N ILE A 32 -13.57 5.45 14.20
CA ILE A 32 -13.17 5.11 12.83
C ILE A 32 -14.17 5.76 11.85
N LEU A 33 -13.64 6.47 10.84
CA LEU A 33 -14.42 7.04 9.74
C LEU A 33 -14.18 6.23 8.47
N GLU A 34 -15.22 5.56 7.96
CA GLU A 34 -15.13 4.73 6.75
C GLU A 34 -16.10 5.24 5.68
N ARG A 35 -15.58 5.46 4.48
CA ARG A 35 -16.38 5.97 3.35
C ARG A 35 -17.30 4.93 2.71
N ASP A 36 -16.94 3.65 2.81
CA ASP A 36 -17.73 2.55 2.26
C ASP A 36 -18.89 2.15 3.21
N SER A 37 -19.78 1.30 2.74
CA SER A 37 -20.95 0.79 3.48
C SER A 37 -20.58 -0.27 4.52
N GLU A 38 -19.33 -0.73 4.54
CA GLU A 38 -18.85 -1.76 5.46
C GLU A 38 -17.37 -1.57 5.82
N LEU A 39 -16.95 -2.12 6.95
CA LEU A 39 -15.55 -2.21 7.36
C LEU A 39 -14.83 -3.33 6.59
N GLY A 40 -13.49 -3.25 6.51
CA GLY A 40 -12.63 -4.26 5.86
C GLY A 40 -11.88 -3.71 4.65
N GLY A 41 -12.39 -2.64 4.03
CA GLY A 41 -11.75 -1.97 2.91
C GLY A 41 -11.51 -2.90 1.72
N ILE A 42 -10.34 -2.78 1.09
CA ILE A 42 -9.98 -3.54 -0.12
C ILE A 42 -10.01 -5.07 0.08
N LEU A 43 -9.88 -5.57 1.31
CA LEU A 43 -9.90 -7.00 1.58
C LEU A 43 -11.22 -7.66 1.24
N ASN A 44 -12.34 -6.94 1.33
CA ASN A 44 -13.66 -7.48 1.05
C ASN A 44 -13.80 -8.01 -0.39
N GLN A 45 -13.05 -7.45 -1.34
CA GLN A 45 -13.01 -7.94 -2.73
C GLN A 45 -11.91 -8.98 -3.00
N CYS A 46 -10.98 -9.22 -2.05
CA CYS A 46 -9.85 -10.13 -2.22
C CYS A 46 -10.21 -11.57 -1.79
N ILE A 47 -11.05 -12.26 -2.58
CA ILE A 47 -11.57 -13.60 -2.22
C ILE A 47 -10.58 -14.75 -2.42
N HIS A 48 -9.36 -14.48 -2.88
CA HIS A 48 -8.28 -15.47 -2.97
C HIS A 48 -7.61 -15.69 -1.62
N ASN A 49 -6.94 -16.83 -1.45
CA ASN A 49 -6.17 -17.19 -0.26
C ASN A 49 -4.80 -16.50 -0.23
N GLY A 50 -4.15 -16.58 0.93
CA GLY A 50 -2.77 -16.13 1.15
C GLY A 50 -2.63 -15.01 2.17
N PHE A 51 -3.70 -14.69 2.91
CA PHE A 51 -3.71 -13.72 4.00
C PHE A 51 -3.62 -14.43 5.36
N GLY A 52 -3.07 -13.75 6.38
CA GLY A 52 -3.12 -14.19 7.77
C GLY A 52 -2.02 -15.14 8.24
N LEU A 53 -1.16 -15.60 7.36
CA LEU A 53 -0.10 -16.57 7.70
C LEU A 53 0.84 -16.05 8.80
N HIS A 54 1.13 -14.75 8.83
CA HIS A 54 1.99 -14.14 9.84
C HIS A 54 1.21 -13.69 11.08
N THR A 55 0.01 -13.14 10.90
CA THR A 55 -0.81 -12.58 11.97
C THR A 55 -1.58 -13.66 12.73
N PHE A 56 -2.30 -14.51 12.01
CA PHE A 56 -3.21 -15.50 12.60
C PHE A 56 -2.69 -16.94 12.56
N LYS A 57 -1.56 -17.20 11.89
CA LYS A 57 -0.99 -18.55 11.64
C LYS A 57 -1.95 -19.46 10.88
N GLU A 58 -2.85 -18.87 10.12
CA GLU A 58 -3.84 -19.54 9.29
C GLU A 58 -3.83 -18.91 7.89
N GLU A 59 -4.12 -19.72 6.87
CA GLU A 59 -4.31 -19.22 5.52
C GLU A 59 -5.77 -18.83 5.32
N LEU A 60 -6.01 -17.53 5.15
CA LEU A 60 -7.34 -16.94 5.05
C LEU A 60 -7.54 -16.28 3.68
N THR A 61 -8.80 -16.08 3.30
CA THR A 61 -9.18 -15.13 2.27
C THR A 61 -9.19 -13.70 2.82
N GLY A 62 -9.23 -12.69 1.94
CA GLY A 62 -9.29 -11.28 2.36
C GLY A 62 -10.49 -10.97 3.27
N PRO A 63 -11.74 -11.37 2.91
CA PRO A 63 -12.91 -11.18 3.77
C PRO A 63 -12.80 -11.87 5.14
N GLU A 64 -12.25 -13.09 5.21
CA GLU A 64 -12.03 -13.79 6.47
C GLU A 64 -11.01 -13.05 7.36
N TYR A 65 -9.93 -12.56 6.76
CA TYR A 65 -8.94 -11.74 7.46
C TYR A 65 -9.57 -10.45 8.00
N ALA A 66 -10.32 -9.74 7.16
CA ALA A 66 -11.02 -8.52 7.57
C ALA A 66 -12.02 -8.79 8.70
N ALA A 67 -12.81 -9.87 8.60
CA ALA A 67 -13.78 -10.26 9.61
C ALA A 67 -13.16 -10.48 11.00
N ARG A 68 -11.93 -11.03 11.07
CA ARG A 68 -11.21 -11.20 12.35
C ARG A 68 -10.97 -9.85 13.04
N PHE A 69 -10.53 -8.82 12.30
CA PHE A 69 -10.32 -7.49 12.86
C PHE A 69 -11.64 -6.73 13.12
N VAL A 70 -12.63 -6.87 12.26
CA VAL A 70 -13.99 -6.29 12.49
C VAL A 70 -14.59 -6.85 13.78
N THR A 71 -14.45 -8.13 14.03
CA THR A 71 -14.89 -8.77 15.28
C THR A 71 -14.16 -8.17 16.48
N GLN A 72 -12.84 -8.03 16.43
CA GLN A 72 -12.07 -7.39 17.50
C GLN A 72 -12.54 -5.95 17.78
N VAL A 73 -12.77 -5.14 16.73
CA VAL A 73 -13.25 -3.76 16.87
C VAL A 73 -14.61 -3.72 17.57
N ARG A 74 -15.54 -4.64 17.23
CA ARG A 74 -16.85 -4.76 17.85
C ARG A 74 -16.77 -5.21 19.31
N GLU A 75 -16.00 -6.24 19.60
CA GLU A 75 -15.78 -6.77 20.96
C GLU A 75 -15.14 -5.73 21.90
N LEU A 76 -14.23 -4.93 21.35
CA LEU A 76 -13.59 -3.82 22.07
C LEU A 76 -14.49 -2.57 22.21
N GLY A 77 -15.71 -2.58 21.66
CA GLY A 77 -16.64 -1.48 21.73
C GLY A 77 -16.12 -0.20 21.06
N ILE A 78 -15.36 -0.30 19.98
CA ILE A 78 -14.82 0.84 19.25
C ILE A 78 -15.91 1.42 18.32
N GLU A 79 -16.15 2.74 18.43
CA GLU A 79 -17.13 3.43 17.60
C GLU A 79 -16.63 3.58 16.15
N TYR A 80 -17.51 3.39 15.16
CA TYR A 80 -17.24 3.65 13.76
C TYR A 80 -18.43 4.24 13.04
N LYS A 81 -18.17 5.05 12.01
CA LYS A 81 -19.18 5.62 11.12
C LYS A 81 -18.90 5.17 9.68
N LEU A 82 -19.86 4.42 9.12
CA LEU A 82 -19.85 3.98 7.73
C LEU A 82 -20.47 5.05 6.82
N ASN A 83 -20.29 4.92 5.50
CA ASN A 83 -20.77 5.88 4.51
C ASN A 83 -20.36 7.32 4.86
N THR A 84 -19.22 7.50 5.49
CA THR A 84 -18.74 8.77 6.04
C THR A 84 -17.46 9.19 5.33
N MET A 85 -17.56 10.23 4.51
CA MET A 85 -16.43 10.78 3.78
C MET A 85 -15.76 11.86 4.61
N VAL A 86 -14.46 11.74 4.83
CA VAL A 86 -13.63 12.82 5.34
C VAL A 86 -13.31 13.75 4.18
N LEU A 87 -13.66 15.03 4.32
CA LEU A 87 -13.52 16.06 3.29
C LEU A 87 -12.26 16.88 3.48
N ASP A 88 -11.87 17.09 4.76
CA ASP A 88 -10.73 17.93 5.10
C ASP A 88 -10.08 17.47 6.41
N LEU A 89 -8.77 17.67 6.47
CA LEU A 89 -7.96 17.56 7.67
C LEU A 89 -7.12 18.83 7.77
N ALA A 90 -7.35 19.61 8.81
CA ALA A 90 -6.57 20.82 9.06
C ALA A 90 -5.28 20.53 9.84
N ALA A 91 -4.31 21.44 9.79
CA ALA A 91 -3.03 21.31 10.49
C ALA A 91 -3.17 21.24 12.04
N ASP A 92 -4.24 21.77 12.60
CA ASP A 92 -4.60 21.68 14.02
C ASP A 92 -5.32 20.35 14.37
N LYS A 93 -5.39 19.42 13.44
CA LYS A 93 -6.08 18.13 13.50
C LYS A 93 -7.61 18.20 13.44
N THR A 94 -8.20 19.35 13.16
CA THR A 94 -9.64 19.40 12.90
C THR A 94 -9.99 18.54 11.69
N VAL A 95 -10.86 17.56 11.89
CA VAL A 95 -11.37 16.67 10.84
C VAL A 95 -12.77 17.11 10.45
N THR A 96 -12.97 17.46 9.19
CA THR A 96 -14.30 17.74 8.62
C THR A 96 -14.79 16.53 7.84
N ALA A 97 -15.93 16.00 8.21
CA ALA A 97 -16.51 14.82 7.58
C ALA A 97 -18.01 15.02 7.25
N MET A 98 -18.52 14.18 6.36
CA MET A 98 -19.90 14.23 5.93
C MET A 98 -20.47 12.82 5.75
N ASN A 99 -21.71 12.63 6.17
CA ASN A 99 -22.51 11.45 5.84
C ASN A 99 -24.00 11.83 5.68
N LYS A 100 -24.80 10.85 5.28
CA LYS A 100 -26.25 11.09 5.04
C LYS A 100 -27.04 11.35 6.33
N THR A 101 -26.60 10.78 7.45
CA THR A 101 -27.31 10.84 8.73
C THR A 101 -26.99 12.11 9.52
N ASP A 102 -25.69 12.43 9.65
CA ASP A 102 -25.21 13.54 10.48
C ASP A 102 -25.04 14.85 9.67
N GLY A 103 -25.13 14.77 8.33
CA GLY A 103 -24.77 15.89 7.46
C GLY A 103 -23.27 16.20 7.51
N LEU A 104 -22.91 17.49 7.42
CA LEU A 104 -21.56 17.98 7.59
C LEU A 104 -21.27 18.19 9.07
N PHE A 105 -20.18 17.62 9.58
CA PHE A 105 -19.77 17.75 10.98
C PHE A 105 -18.24 17.87 11.13
N GLN A 106 -17.80 18.38 12.29
CA GLN A 106 -16.40 18.52 12.63
C GLN A 106 -16.05 17.81 13.93
N LEU A 107 -14.84 17.24 13.96
CA LEU A 107 -14.23 16.56 15.09
C LEU A 107 -12.91 17.24 15.47
N HIS A 108 -12.61 17.31 16.77
CA HIS A 108 -11.34 17.74 17.29
C HIS A 108 -10.66 16.61 18.06
N PRO A 109 -9.90 15.75 17.37
CA PRO A 109 -9.17 14.67 18.02
C PRO A 109 -7.85 15.17 18.65
N LYS A 110 -7.41 14.48 19.72
CA LYS A 110 -6.05 14.65 20.26
C LYS A 110 -5.02 14.09 19.26
N ALA A 111 -5.34 12.97 18.62
CA ALA A 111 -4.51 12.35 17.57
C ALA A 111 -5.34 11.86 16.38
N VAL A 112 -4.70 11.76 15.21
CA VAL A 112 -5.28 11.23 13.97
C VAL A 112 -4.37 10.14 13.41
N ILE A 113 -4.97 9.02 12.97
CA ILE A 113 -4.26 8.00 12.18
C ILE A 113 -4.79 8.02 10.75
N LEU A 114 -3.88 8.26 9.79
CA LEU A 114 -4.15 8.20 8.36
C LEU A 114 -4.03 6.75 7.91
N ALA A 115 -5.16 6.15 7.51
CA ALA A 115 -5.26 4.75 7.07
C ALA A 115 -6.08 4.62 5.77
N MET A 116 -6.05 5.67 4.91
CA MET A 116 -6.89 5.77 3.70
C MET A 116 -6.47 4.83 2.58
N GLY A 117 -5.34 4.13 2.72
CA GLY A 117 -4.87 3.17 1.73
C GLY A 117 -4.32 3.81 0.46
N CYS A 118 -4.56 3.16 -0.67
CA CYS A 118 -4.07 3.60 -1.99
C CYS A 118 -5.13 3.33 -3.06
N ARG A 119 -4.97 3.97 -4.22
CA ARG A 119 -5.73 3.70 -5.44
C ARG A 119 -4.81 3.23 -6.55
N GLU A 120 -5.36 2.51 -7.51
CA GLU A 120 -4.62 2.12 -8.70
C GLU A 120 -4.37 3.32 -9.62
N ARG A 121 -3.25 3.28 -10.34
CA ARG A 121 -2.91 4.30 -11.33
C ARG A 121 -3.88 4.20 -12.51
N PRO A 122 -4.68 5.25 -12.77
CA PRO A 122 -5.67 5.24 -13.85
C PRO A 122 -5.02 5.41 -15.22
N ARG A 123 -5.76 5.04 -16.28
CA ARG A 123 -5.30 5.17 -17.68
C ARG A 123 -4.75 6.57 -18.01
N GLY A 124 -5.40 7.62 -17.51
CA GLY A 124 -4.97 9.00 -17.76
C GLY A 124 -3.56 9.32 -17.24
N ALA A 125 -3.16 8.73 -16.13
CA ALA A 125 -1.82 8.88 -15.56
C ALA A 125 -0.74 8.05 -16.29
N LEU A 126 -1.16 7.05 -17.10
CA LEU A 126 -0.26 6.20 -17.88
C LEU A 126 0.02 6.75 -19.29
N ASN A 127 -0.74 7.77 -19.72
CA ASN A 127 -0.63 8.38 -21.06
C ASN A 127 -0.62 7.38 -22.22
N ILE A 128 -1.40 6.28 -22.10
CA ILE A 128 -1.49 5.26 -23.15
C ILE A 128 -2.14 5.89 -24.39
N PRO A 129 -1.52 5.79 -25.58
CA PRO A 129 -2.10 6.30 -26.84
C PRO A 129 -3.42 5.60 -27.21
N GLY A 130 -4.14 6.18 -28.17
CA GLY A 130 -5.37 5.64 -28.70
C GLY A 130 -6.64 6.19 -28.06
N TYR A 131 -7.76 5.54 -28.36
CA TYR A 131 -9.09 5.96 -27.90
C TYR A 131 -9.30 5.74 -26.38
N ARG A 132 -10.40 6.29 -25.85
CA ARG A 132 -10.82 6.16 -24.43
C ARG A 132 -12.22 5.58 -24.32
N PRO A 133 -12.48 4.40 -24.89
CA PRO A 133 -13.80 3.78 -24.86
C PRO A 133 -14.09 3.12 -23.52
N ALA A 134 -15.32 2.62 -23.34
CA ALA A 134 -15.64 1.65 -22.32
C ALA A 134 -14.80 0.36 -22.50
N GLY A 135 -14.63 -0.42 -21.43
CA GLY A 135 -13.83 -1.66 -21.46
C GLY A 135 -12.38 -1.49 -20.98
N ILE A 136 -11.98 -0.27 -20.54
CA ILE A 136 -10.70 -0.04 -19.88
C ILE A 136 -10.97 0.09 -18.38
N PHE A 137 -10.42 -0.84 -17.59
CA PHE A 137 -10.58 -0.86 -16.14
C PHE A 137 -9.22 -1.00 -15.47
N THR A 138 -9.08 -0.52 -14.24
CA THR A 138 -8.01 -0.99 -13.38
C THR A 138 -8.30 -2.41 -12.92
N ALA A 139 -7.26 -3.18 -12.61
CA ALA A 139 -7.42 -4.58 -12.20
C ALA A 139 -8.24 -4.71 -10.91
N GLY A 140 -8.08 -3.80 -9.94
CA GLY A 140 -8.86 -3.78 -8.71
C GLY A 140 -10.33 -3.37 -8.93
N THR A 141 -10.62 -2.46 -9.88
CA THR A 141 -12.01 -2.18 -10.27
C THR A 141 -12.66 -3.42 -10.90
N ALA A 142 -11.95 -4.12 -11.78
CA ALA A 142 -12.43 -5.38 -12.33
C ALA A 142 -12.64 -6.45 -11.25
N GLN A 143 -11.74 -6.50 -10.26
CA GLN A 143 -11.88 -7.38 -9.09
C GLN A 143 -13.15 -7.10 -8.29
N ARG A 144 -13.46 -5.84 -8.01
CA ARG A 144 -14.71 -5.46 -7.35
C ARG A 144 -15.94 -5.87 -8.16
N LEU A 145 -15.95 -5.55 -9.47
CA LEU A 145 -17.06 -5.92 -10.35
C LEU A 145 -17.34 -7.42 -10.35
N VAL A 146 -16.29 -8.24 -10.45
CA VAL A 146 -16.42 -9.70 -10.49
C VAL A 146 -16.78 -10.26 -9.12
N ASN A 147 -16.06 -9.88 -8.08
CA ASN A 147 -16.10 -10.56 -6.79
C ASN A 147 -17.22 -10.05 -5.87
N MET A 148 -17.62 -8.79 -6.00
CA MET A 148 -18.65 -8.18 -5.14
C MET A 148 -19.96 -7.91 -5.88
N GLU A 149 -19.88 -7.50 -7.15
CA GLU A 149 -21.08 -7.11 -7.93
C GLU A 149 -21.58 -8.24 -8.85
N GLY A 150 -20.82 -9.34 -9.02
CA GLY A 150 -21.17 -10.46 -9.91
C GLY A 150 -21.17 -10.07 -11.39
N CYS A 151 -20.45 -9.02 -11.78
CA CYS A 151 -20.41 -8.49 -13.14
C CYS A 151 -19.10 -8.82 -13.82
N LEU A 152 -19.16 -9.51 -14.97
CA LEU A 152 -17.98 -9.76 -15.80
C LEU A 152 -17.68 -8.54 -16.70
N PRO A 153 -16.55 -7.82 -16.54
CA PRO A 153 -16.29 -6.59 -17.27
C PRO A 153 -16.02 -6.79 -18.77
N GLY A 154 -15.68 -8.00 -19.18
CA GLY A 154 -15.52 -8.38 -20.58
C GLY A 154 -15.12 -9.83 -20.77
N ARG A 155 -15.04 -10.27 -22.04
CA ARG A 155 -14.85 -11.69 -22.41
C ARG A 155 -13.50 -12.00 -23.05
N ARG A 156 -12.88 -11.02 -23.69
CA ARG A 156 -11.56 -11.14 -24.33
C ARG A 156 -10.66 -10.07 -23.75
N VAL A 157 -9.77 -10.48 -22.86
CA VAL A 157 -9.07 -9.58 -21.95
C VAL A 157 -7.58 -9.56 -22.25
N VAL A 158 -7.00 -8.37 -22.31
CA VAL A 158 -5.55 -8.15 -22.20
C VAL A 158 -5.29 -7.41 -20.89
N ILE A 159 -4.22 -7.77 -20.20
CA ILE A 159 -3.82 -7.15 -18.94
C ILE A 159 -2.49 -6.45 -19.16
N LEU A 160 -2.38 -5.17 -18.76
CA LEU A 160 -1.14 -4.43 -18.72
C LEU A 160 -0.66 -4.29 -17.27
N GLY A 161 0.53 -4.81 -17.01
CA GLY A 161 1.16 -4.88 -15.70
C GLY A 161 1.04 -6.26 -15.06
N SER A 162 2.15 -6.79 -14.58
CA SER A 162 2.30 -8.10 -13.94
C SER A 162 2.48 -8.03 -12.43
N GLY A 163 1.95 -6.98 -11.79
CA GLY A 163 1.79 -6.94 -10.33
C GLY A 163 0.78 -7.97 -9.84
N ASP A 164 0.78 -8.30 -8.55
CA ASP A 164 -0.04 -9.37 -7.99
C ASP A 164 -1.53 -9.25 -8.33
N ILE A 165 -2.10 -8.04 -8.31
CA ILE A 165 -3.52 -7.83 -8.65
C ILE A 165 -3.78 -8.22 -10.11
N GLY A 166 -2.89 -7.86 -11.04
CA GLY A 166 -2.99 -8.21 -12.46
C GLY A 166 -2.93 -9.72 -12.68
N LEU A 167 -2.01 -10.41 -11.99
CA LEU A 167 -1.86 -11.86 -12.05
C LEU A 167 -3.09 -12.58 -11.48
N ILE A 168 -3.55 -12.17 -10.30
CA ILE A 168 -4.74 -12.71 -9.65
C ILE A 168 -5.98 -12.52 -10.53
N MET A 169 -6.12 -11.34 -11.17
CA MET A 169 -7.24 -11.07 -12.06
C MET A 169 -7.15 -11.85 -13.38
N ALA A 170 -5.95 -12.16 -13.88
CA ALA A 170 -5.80 -13.06 -15.04
C ALA A 170 -6.43 -14.42 -14.75
N ARG A 171 -6.09 -15.02 -13.61
CA ARG A 171 -6.71 -16.28 -13.14
C ARG A 171 -8.21 -16.11 -12.89
N ARG A 172 -8.62 -15.05 -12.17
CA ARG A 172 -10.02 -14.85 -11.79
C ARG A 172 -10.93 -14.69 -13.01
N MET A 173 -10.56 -13.84 -13.96
CA MET A 173 -11.31 -13.65 -15.20
C MET A 173 -11.45 -14.94 -16.00
N THR A 174 -10.39 -15.75 -16.03
CA THR A 174 -10.41 -17.07 -16.71
C THR A 174 -11.38 -18.03 -16.04
N LEU A 175 -11.41 -18.09 -14.71
CA LEU A 175 -12.35 -18.91 -13.94
C LEU A 175 -13.81 -18.50 -14.14
N GLU A 176 -14.06 -17.22 -14.39
CA GLU A 176 -15.39 -16.68 -14.71
C GLU A 176 -15.77 -16.81 -16.22
N GLY A 177 -14.95 -17.50 -16.99
CA GLY A 177 -15.22 -17.81 -18.39
C GLY A 177 -14.79 -16.76 -19.41
N ALA A 178 -14.00 -15.77 -19.02
CA ALA A 178 -13.33 -14.87 -19.95
C ALA A 178 -12.07 -15.55 -20.53
N LYS A 179 -11.68 -15.15 -21.74
CA LYS A 179 -10.41 -15.52 -22.34
C LYS A 179 -9.38 -14.42 -22.10
N VAL A 180 -8.43 -14.66 -21.21
CA VAL A 180 -7.28 -13.78 -21.03
C VAL A 180 -6.25 -14.11 -22.13
N LEU A 181 -5.96 -13.14 -22.99
CA LEU A 181 -5.10 -13.34 -24.17
C LEU A 181 -3.62 -13.27 -23.81
N CYS A 182 -3.25 -12.34 -22.96
CA CYS A 182 -1.90 -12.23 -22.37
C CYS A 182 -1.89 -11.24 -21.22
N VAL A 183 -0.79 -11.31 -20.43
CA VAL A 183 -0.34 -10.26 -19.51
C VAL A 183 0.91 -9.63 -20.10
N ALA A 184 0.90 -8.31 -20.33
CA ALA A 184 2.04 -7.54 -20.79
C ALA A 184 2.69 -6.78 -19.64
N GLU A 185 4.01 -6.78 -19.57
CA GLU A 185 4.80 -6.11 -18.54
C GLU A 185 5.87 -5.22 -19.18
N LEU A 186 5.89 -3.95 -18.77
CA LEU A 186 6.85 -2.96 -19.26
C LEU A 186 8.31 -3.35 -18.94
N MET A 187 8.52 -3.92 -17.75
CA MET A 187 9.84 -4.29 -17.25
C MET A 187 10.30 -5.64 -17.82
N PRO A 188 11.61 -5.93 -17.84
CA PRO A 188 12.14 -7.23 -18.24
C PRO A 188 11.94 -8.33 -17.17
N TYR A 189 11.18 -8.02 -16.12
CA TYR A 189 10.82 -8.94 -15.03
C TYR A 189 9.41 -8.62 -14.52
N SER A 190 8.73 -9.62 -13.94
CA SER A 190 7.44 -9.43 -13.30
C SER A 190 7.58 -8.73 -11.95
N GLY A 191 6.63 -7.82 -11.65
CA GLY A 191 6.54 -7.15 -10.35
C GLY A 191 5.77 -7.95 -9.28
N GLY A 192 5.09 -9.04 -9.68
CA GLY A 192 4.33 -9.89 -8.75
C GLY A 192 5.16 -11.02 -8.15
N LEU A 193 4.62 -11.64 -7.11
CA LEU A 193 5.24 -12.77 -6.43
C LEU A 193 5.37 -13.98 -7.37
N LYS A 194 6.48 -14.71 -7.28
CA LYS A 194 6.74 -15.87 -8.15
C LYS A 194 5.64 -16.94 -8.07
N ARG A 195 5.07 -17.18 -6.89
CA ARG A 195 3.94 -18.11 -6.72
C ARG A 195 2.72 -17.70 -7.56
N ASN A 196 2.44 -16.40 -7.65
CA ASN A 196 1.31 -15.88 -8.42
C ASN A 196 1.54 -16.00 -9.92
N ILE A 197 2.79 -15.91 -10.40
CA ILE A 197 3.11 -16.20 -11.82
C ILE A 197 2.73 -17.63 -12.13
N VAL A 198 3.17 -18.60 -11.33
CA VAL A 198 2.85 -20.03 -11.54
C VAL A 198 1.35 -20.27 -11.45
N GLN A 199 0.73 -19.93 -10.33
CA GLN A 199 -0.68 -20.26 -10.04
C GLN A 199 -1.70 -19.50 -10.88
N CYS A 200 -1.33 -18.33 -11.39
CA CYS A 200 -2.27 -17.46 -12.11
C CYS A 200 -2.03 -17.43 -13.63
N LEU A 201 -0.82 -17.72 -14.10
CA LEU A 201 -0.50 -17.71 -15.53
C LEU A 201 -0.11 -19.10 -16.03
N ASP A 202 0.91 -19.72 -15.48
CA ASP A 202 1.44 -20.99 -15.99
C ASP A 202 0.39 -22.09 -15.92
N ASP A 203 -0.33 -22.25 -14.79
CA ASP A 203 -1.39 -23.24 -14.59
C ASP A 203 -2.59 -23.04 -15.55
N PHE A 204 -2.76 -21.83 -16.10
CA PHE A 204 -3.85 -21.48 -17.03
C PHE A 204 -3.38 -21.29 -18.47
N GLY A 205 -2.08 -21.46 -18.74
CA GLY A 205 -1.50 -21.26 -20.08
C GLY A 205 -1.62 -19.83 -20.59
N ILE A 206 -1.62 -18.82 -19.70
CA ILE A 206 -1.73 -17.41 -20.05
C ILE A 206 -0.32 -16.86 -20.32
N PRO A 207 -0.05 -16.33 -21.54
CA PRO A 207 1.27 -15.81 -21.88
C PRO A 207 1.64 -14.57 -21.06
N LEU A 208 2.85 -14.54 -20.50
CA LEU A 208 3.48 -13.36 -19.92
C LEU A 208 4.47 -12.75 -20.92
N LYS A 209 4.20 -11.52 -21.36
CA LYS A 209 5.04 -10.76 -22.28
C LYS A 209 5.83 -9.69 -21.53
N LEU A 210 7.06 -10.01 -21.18
CA LEU A 210 7.99 -9.06 -20.53
C LEU A 210 8.54 -8.08 -21.58
N SER A 211 8.94 -6.88 -21.13
CA SER A 211 9.41 -5.79 -21.99
C SER A 211 8.40 -5.42 -23.09
N HIS A 212 7.10 -5.40 -22.77
CA HIS A 212 6.02 -5.00 -23.68
C HIS A 212 5.11 -3.97 -23.04
N THR A 213 4.56 -3.08 -23.86
CA THR A 213 3.56 -2.10 -23.40
C THR A 213 2.47 -1.89 -24.46
N VAL A 214 1.35 -1.32 -24.05
CA VAL A 214 0.26 -0.92 -24.94
C VAL A 214 0.64 0.37 -25.64
N VAL A 215 0.62 0.36 -26.98
CA VAL A 215 0.94 1.52 -27.82
C VAL A 215 -0.26 2.09 -28.56
N ASP A 216 -1.37 1.35 -28.62
CA ASP A 216 -2.63 1.85 -29.19
C ASP A 216 -3.83 1.11 -28.60
N ILE A 217 -4.95 1.84 -28.45
CA ILE A 217 -6.26 1.32 -28.03
C ILE A 217 -7.28 1.69 -29.10
N GLN A 218 -7.98 0.68 -29.62
CA GLN A 218 -8.95 0.82 -30.68
C GLN A 218 -10.39 0.69 -30.16
N GLY A 219 -11.32 1.28 -30.90
CA GLY A 219 -12.75 1.32 -30.56
C GLY A 219 -13.18 2.66 -29.98
N LYS A 220 -14.33 3.20 -30.43
CA LYS A 220 -14.86 4.48 -29.98
C LYS A 220 -15.79 4.34 -28.77
N GLU A 221 -16.75 3.41 -28.83
CA GLU A 221 -17.73 3.17 -27.77
C GLU A 221 -17.18 2.18 -26.73
N ARG A 222 -16.63 1.07 -27.23
CA ARG A 222 -15.99 0.04 -26.43
C ARG A 222 -14.66 -0.36 -27.06
N VAL A 223 -13.74 -0.89 -26.27
CA VAL A 223 -12.49 -1.51 -26.77
C VAL A 223 -12.84 -2.60 -27.77
N THR A 224 -12.28 -2.53 -28.98
CA THR A 224 -12.36 -3.56 -30.01
C THR A 224 -11.02 -4.25 -30.25
N GLY A 225 -9.93 -3.63 -29.81
CA GLY A 225 -8.60 -4.18 -29.88
C GLY A 225 -7.57 -3.28 -29.21
N ILE A 226 -6.41 -3.84 -28.98
CA ILE A 226 -5.22 -3.12 -28.52
C ILE A 226 -4.00 -3.58 -29.33
N THR A 227 -2.99 -2.71 -29.37
CA THR A 227 -1.70 -3.04 -29.96
C THR A 227 -0.63 -2.97 -28.87
N LEU A 228 0.13 -4.07 -28.71
CA LEU A 228 1.34 -4.13 -27.88
C LEU A 228 2.56 -3.89 -28.75
N ALA A 229 3.62 -3.32 -28.18
CA ALA A 229 4.94 -3.30 -28.79
C ALA A 229 6.02 -3.65 -27.76
N ARG A 230 7.13 -4.21 -28.25
CA ARG A 230 8.31 -4.46 -27.43
C ARG A 230 8.92 -3.13 -26.98
N VAL A 231 9.50 -3.14 -25.79
CA VAL A 231 10.14 -1.97 -25.19
C VAL A 231 11.62 -2.21 -25.00
N GLU A 232 12.44 -1.25 -25.45
CA GLU A 232 13.87 -1.19 -25.22
C GLU A 232 14.24 0.20 -24.70
N ASN A 233 15.06 0.28 -23.64
CA ASN A 233 15.45 1.54 -23.00
C ASN A 233 14.26 2.47 -22.66
N GLY A 234 13.14 1.87 -22.22
CA GLY A 234 11.93 2.57 -21.81
C GLY A 234 11.08 3.12 -22.97
N LYS A 235 11.38 2.76 -24.23
CA LYS A 235 10.65 3.24 -25.43
C LYS A 235 10.14 2.05 -26.26
N PRO A 236 8.93 2.15 -26.83
CA PRO A 236 8.46 1.16 -27.79
C PRO A 236 9.37 1.06 -29.03
N VAL A 237 9.61 -0.15 -29.50
CA VAL A 237 10.43 -0.43 -30.67
C VAL A 237 9.51 -0.53 -31.90
N PRO A 238 9.65 0.35 -32.90
CA PRO A 238 8.87 0.30 -34.13
C PRO A 238 9.08 -1.01 -34.90
N GLY A 239 8.00 -1.54 -35.52
CA GLY A 239 8.03 -2.80 -36.26
C GLY A 239 7.90 -4.05 -35.39
N THR A 240 7.61 -3.89 -34.09
CA THR A 240 7.35 -5.00 -33.16
C THR A 240 5.91 -5.04 -32.68
N GLU A 241 5.04 -4.32 -33.35
CA GLU A 241 3.64 -4.19 -32.99
C GLU A 241 2.90 -5.52 -33.16
N GLU A 242 2.17 -5.92 -32.13
CA GLU A 242 1.29 -7.09 -32.12
C GLU A 242 -0.13 -6.64 -31.80
N HIS A 243 -1.07 -6.95 -32.68
CA HIS A 243 -2.48 -6.61 -32.49
C HIS A 243 -3.23 -7.74 -31.77
N TYR A 244 -4.12 -7.36 -30.86
CA TYR A 244 -5.01 -8.26 -30.10
C TYR A 244 -6.46 -7.79 -30.23
N ASP A 245 -7.31 -8.61 -30.88
CA ASP A 245 -8.76 -8.41 -30.85
C ASP A 245 -9.26 -8.72 -29.44
N CYS A 246 -9.69 -7.69 -28.71
CA CYS A 246 -10.18 -7.80 -27.35
C CYS A 246 -11.28 -6.76 -27.06
N ASP A 247 -12.10 -7.02 -26.07
CA ASP A 247 -13.16 -6.12 -25.61
C ASP A 247 -12.84 -5.43 -24.29
N THR A 248 -11.72 -5.81 -23.66
CA THR A 248 -11.34 -5.33 -22.34
C THR A 248 -9.83 -5.25 -22.16
N LEU A 249 -9.38 -4.09 -21.63
CA LEU A 249 -8.03 -3.87 -21.16
C LEU A 249 -8.05 -3.67 -19.64
N LEU A 250 -7.35 -4.51 -18.90
CA LEU A 250 -7.12 -4.31 -17.46
C LEU A 250 -5.76 -3.67 -17.22
N LEU A 251 -5.71 -2.71 -16.31
CA LEU A 251 -4.51 -1.97 -15.93
C LEU A 251 -4.08 -2.36 -14.52
N SER A 252 -2.90 -2.95 -14.37
CA SER A 252 -2.24 -3.27 -13.08
C SER A 252 -0.87 -2.59 -13.02
N CYS A 253 -0.84 -1.25 -13.21
CA CYS A 253 0.37 -0.48 -13.46
C CYS A 253 0.85 0.32 -12.24
N GLY A 254 0.67 -0.22 -11.05
CA GLY A 254 1.10 0.37 -9.80
C GLY A 254 0.00 1.11 -9.05
N LEU A 255 0.30 1.40 -7.79
CA LEU A 255 -0.59 1.99 -6.81
C LEU A 255 -0.12 3.40 -6.44
N LEU A 256 -1.07 4.26 -6.09
CA LEU A 256 -0.85 5.64 -5.65
C LEU A 256 -1.42 5.76 -4.23
N PRO A 257 -0.61 6.02 -3.21
CA PRO A 257 -1.09 6.34 -1.87
C PRO A 257 -2.08 7.52 -1.87
N GLU A 258 -3.20 7.39 -1.13
CA GLU A 258 -4.30 8.37 -1.07
C GLU A 258 -3.93 9.50 -0.09
N ASN A 259 -3.16 10.48 -0.57
CA ASN A 259 -2.58 11.54 0.26
C ASN A 259 -3.07 12.96 -0.08
N GLU A 260 -4.26 13.11 -0.65
CA GLU A 260 -4.87 14.41 -0.89
C GLU A 260 -5.13 15.15 0.43
N LEU A 261 -5.75 14.50 1.42
CA LEU A 261 -5.99 15.04 2.77
C LEU A 261 -4.66 15.36 3.49
N SER A 262 -3.69 14.44 3.39
CA SER A 262 -2.36 14.64 4.00
C SER A 262 -1.67 15.89 3.45
N ARG A 263 -1.71 16.07 2.12
CA ARG A 263 -1.12 17.23 1.46
C ARG A 263 -1.82 18.54 1.82
N ALA A 264 -3.16 18.54 1.86
CA ALA A 264 -3.95 19.70 2.24
C ALA A 264 -3.67 20.13 3.68
N ALA A 265 -3.48 19.18 4.60
CA ALA A 265 -3.10 19.42 5.99
C ALA A 265 -1.66 19.96 6.17
N GLY A 266 -0.81 19.88 5.15
CA GLY A 266 0.61 20.23 5.26
C GLY A 266 1.52 19.11 5.75
N VAL A 267 1.07 17.85 5.64
CA VAL A 267 1.93 16.68 5.90
C VAL A 267 3.00 16.58 4.81
N ALA A 268 4.26 16.48 5.23
CA ALA A 268 5.39 16.29 4.33
C ALA A 268 5.33 14.88 3.71
N LEU A 269 5.41 14.81 2.37
CA LEU A 269 5.37 13.55 1.64
C LEU A 269 6.75 13.14 1.13
N ASN A 270 7.04 11.85 1.20
CA ASN A 270 8.23 11.27 0.58
C ASN A 270 8.03 11.21 -0.93
N PRO A 271 8.92 11.82 -1.75
CA PRO A 271 8.75 11.88 -3.20
C PRO A 271 8.85 10.51 -3.90
N VAL A 272 9.45 9.51 -3.24
CA VAL A 272 9.62 8.17 -3.81
C VAL A 272 8.40 7.30 -3.58
N THR A 273 7.85 7.30 -2.35
CA THR A 273 6.66 6.50 -2.01
C THR A 273 5.36 7.21 -2.32
N GLY A 274 5.36 8.55 -2.31
CA GLY A 274 4.15 9.38 -2.36
C GLY A 274 3.36 9.38 -1.05
N GLY A 275 3.84 8.68 -0.03
CA GLY A 275 3.25 8.63 1.32
C GLY A 275 3.88 9.63 2.27
N PRO A 276 3.31 9.81 3.49
CA PRO A 276 3.87 10.68 4.51
C PRO A 276 5.32 10.34 4.87
N ALA A 277 6.14 11.36 5.07
CA ALA A 277 7.42 11.21 5.73
C ALA A 277 7.19 11.08 7.23
N VAL A 278 7.59 9.95 7.82
CA VAL A 278 7.34 9.63 9.22
C VAL A 278 8.63 9.33 9.98
N ASN A 279 8.56 9.47 11.30
CA ASN A 279 9.60 9.04 12.22
C ASN A 279 9.40 7.58 12.68
N GLU A 280 10.22 7.10 13.62
CA GLU A 280 10.20 5.74 14.17
C GLU A 280 8.86 5.35 14.83
N SER A 281 8.09 6.34 15.26
CA SER A 281 6.76 6.15 15.85
C SER A 281 5.63 6.20 14.81
N LEU A 282 5.96 6.25 13.52
CA LEU A 282 5.02 6.45 12.40
C LEU A 282 4.28 7.80 12.47
N GLU A 283 4.79 8.75 13.25
CA GLU A 283 4.28 10.12 13.34
C GLU A 283 4.86 10.98 12.23
N THR A 284 4.02 11.81 11.62
CA THR A 284 4.38 12.74 10.56
C THR A 284 5.06 13.99 11.11
N ASN A 285 5.31 14.99 10.23
CA ASN A 285 5.76 16.32 10.67
C ASN A 285 4.69 17.11 11.46
N LEU A 286 3.42 16.69 11.40
CA LEU A 286 2.35 17.28 12.22
C LEU A 286 2.20 16.49 13.51
N PRO A 287 2.42 17.15 14.69
CA PRO A 287 2.34 16.47 15.97
C PRO A 287 0.96 15.81 16.20
N GLY A 288 0.97 14.52 16.55
CA GLY A 288 -0.22 13.72 16.78
C GLY A 288 -0.93 13.25 15.50
N VAL A 289 -0.32 13.42 14.34
CA VAL A 289 -0.81 12.84 13.08
C VAL A 289 0.11 11.69 12.68
N PHE A 290 -0.43 10.47 12.65
CA PHE A 290 0.27 9.22 12.32
C PHE A 290 -0.20 8.68 10.97
N ALA A 291 0.60 7.83 10.34
CA ALA A 291 0.23 7.18 9.09
C ALA A 291 0.67 5.72 9.07
N ALA A 292 -0.18 4.83 8.56
CA ALA A 292 0.13 3.41 8.44
C ALA A 292 -0.57 2.74 7.25
N GLY A 293 0.01 1.65 6.77
CA GLY A 293 -0.50 0.88 5.64
C GLY A 293 -0.23 1.57 4.29
N ASN A 294 -1.05 1.26 3.30
CA ASN A 294 -0.77 1.66 1.91
C ASN A 294 -0.86 3.18 1.65
N VAL A 295 -1.40 3.98 2.55
CA VAL A 295 -1.30 5.44 2.50
C VAL A 295 0.12 5.92 2.78
N LEU A 296 0.89 5.17 3.59
CA LEU A 296 2.28 5.47 3.95
C LEU A 296 3.25 4.93 2.89
N HIS A 297 3.18 3.65 2.62
CA HIS A 297 3.87 2.99 1.51
C HIS A 297 3.16 1.69 1.14
N VAL A 298 3.24 1.29 -0.13
CA VAL A 298 2.54 0.11 -0.61
C VAL A 298 3.20 -1.16 -0.08
N HIS A 299 2.43 -2.00 0.61
CA HIS A 299 2.86 -3.30 1.13
C HIS A 299 2.53 -4.43 0.14
N ASP A 300 3.29 -5.51 0.21
CA ASP A 300 3.07 -6.78 -0.50
C ASP A 300 2.23 -7.78 0.31
N LEU A 301 2.23 -7.68 1.64
CA LEU A 301 1.44 -8.54 2.53
C LEU A 301 0.61 -7.70 3.52
N VAL A 302 -0.68 -8.04 3.65
CA VAL A 302 -1.57 -7.36 4.60
C VAL A 302 -1.17 -7.59 6.05
N ASP A 303 -0.52 -8.71 6.35
CA ASP A 303 0.01 -9.00 7.68
C ASP A 303 0.96 -7.90 8.17
N TYR A 304 1.82 -7.40 7.27
CA TYR A 304 2.74 -6.29 7.57
C TYR A 304 2.02 -4.94 7.67
N VAL A 305 0.93 -4.76 6.91
CA VAL A 305 0.04 -3.59 7.08
C VAL A 305 -0.53 -3.56 8.49
N SER A 306 -1.04 -4.68 8.97
CA SER A 306 -1.65 -4.78 10.31
C SER A 306 -0.62 -4.64 11.42
N GLU A 307 0.59 -5.21 11.26
CA GLU A 307 1.70 -5.04 12.22
C GLU A 307 2.13 -3.57 12.32
N GLU A 308 2.33 -2.90 11.18
CA GLU A 308 2.69 -1.49 11.15
C GLU A 308 1.62 -0.59 11.75
N ALA A 309 0.36 -0.86 11.39
CA ALA A 309 -0.77 -0.08 11.88
C ALA A 309 -1.03 -0.28 13.37
N ALA A 310 -0.81 -1.48 13.90
CA ALA A 310 -0.87 -1.72 15.34
C ALA A 310 0.17 -0.87 16.08
N ALA A 311 1.40 -0.81 15.58
CA ALA A 311 2.44 0.06 16.16
C ALA A 311 2.04 1.55 16.08
N ALA A 312 1.42 2.01 14.97
CA ALA A 312 0.89 3.38 14.89
C ALA A 312 -0.20 3.64 15.95
N GLY A 313 -1.07 2.67 16.21
CA GLY A 313 -2.09 2.73 17.26
C GLY A 313 -1.50 2.84 18.67
N GLU A 314 -0.47 2.03 18.97
CA GLU A 314 0.26 2.07 20.23
C GLU A 314 0.96 3.43 20.44
N HIS A 315 1.63 3.95 19.41
CA HIS A 315 2.30 5.25 19.46
C HIS A 315 1.31 6.42 19.58
N ALA A 316 0.16 6.35 18.89
CA ALA A 316 -0.89 7.34 19.06
C ALA A 316 -1.46 7.33 20.49
N ALA A 317 -1.61 6.15 21.11
CA ALA A 317 -2.02 6.02 22.51
C ALA A 317 -0.98 6.65 23.46
N ALA A 318 0.30 6.38 23.23
CA ALA A 318 1.37 6.98 24.03
C ALA A 318 1.41 8.52 23.88
N TYR A 319 1.22 9.04 22.67
CA TYR A 319 1.10 10.48 22.41
C TYR A 319 -0.06 11.10 23.19
N ILE A 320 -1.24 10.47 23.17
CA ILE A 320 -2.44 10.95 23.88
C ILE A 320 -2.20 10.96 25.39
N ALA A 321 -1.60 9.91 25.93
CA ALA A 321 -1.32 9.79 27.37
C ALA A 321 -0.20 10.72 27.84
N GLY A 322 0.84 10.92 27.02
CA GLY A 322 2.00 11.74 27.36
C GLY A 322 1.86 13.23 27.07
N GLY A 323 0.75 13.64 26.44
CA GLY A 323 0.47 15.05 26.15
C GLY A 323 1.30 15.65 25.02
N GLY A 324 1.85 14.84 24.12
CA GLY A 324 2.51 15.36 22.92
C GLY A 324 3.72 14.57 22.42
N THR A 325 4.35 15.09 21.38
CA THR A 325 5.56 14.54 20.76
C THR A 325 6.77 14.78 21.67
N ALA A 326 7.46 13.72 22.06
CA ALA A 326 8.70 13.86 22.83
C ALA A 326 9.78 14.58 21.98
N ALA A 327 10.44 15.56 22.57
CA ALA A 327 11.58 16.23 21.97
C ALA A 327 12.82 15.34 22.07
N GLY A 328 13.62 15.30 21.01
CA GLY A 328 14.85 14.51 20.97
C GLY A 328 15.68 14.80 19.73
N ARG A 329 16.91 14.31 19.73
CA ARG A 329 17.77 14.33 18.56
C ARG A 329 17.14 13.52 17.43
N THR A 330 17.10 14.06 16.24
CA THR A 330 16.56 13.38 15.04
C THR A 330 17.70 13.00 14.10
N LEU A 331 17.74 11.72 13.70
CA LEU A 331 18.66 11.19 12.71
C LEU A 331 17.89 10.96 11.40
N PRO A 332 18.31 11.52 10.26
CA PRO A 332 17.79 11.15 8.96
C PRO A 332 18.18 9.72 8.62
N VAL A 333 17.29 8.99 7.94
CA VAL A 333 17.60 7.68 7.37
C VAL A 333 17.93 7.87 5.88
N ARG A 334 19.15 7.54 5.49
CA ARG A 334 19.67 7.67 4.13
C ARG A 334 19.60 6.32 3.41
N CYS A 335 19.36 6.38 2.11
CA CYS A 335 19.31 5.20 1.23
C CYS A 335 20.47 5.27 0.24
N GLU A 336 21.26 4.20 0.14
CA GLU A 336 22.43 4.14 -0.75
C GLU A 336 22.47 2.82 -1.53
N ASN A 337 23.25 2.76 -2.58
CA ASN A 337 23.67 1.57 -3.34
C ASN A 337 22.52 0.59 -3.65
N GLY A 338 21.42 1.09 -4.22
CA GLY A 338 20.31 0.24 -4.66
C GLY A 338 19.13 0.17 -3.70
N VAL A 339 19.21 0.72 -2.50
CA VAL A 339 18.05 0.96 -1.64
C VAL A 339 17.26 2.16 -2.20
N ARG A 340 15.97 1.96 -2.48
CA ARG A 340 15.15 2.97 -3.16
C ARG A 340 14.53 3.97 -2.19
N TYR A 341 14.06 3.53 -1.04
CA TYR A 341 13.48 4.32 0.03
C TYR A 341 13.46 3.53 1.32
N THR A 342 13.29 4.22 2.45
CA THR A 342 13.05 3.62 3.77
C THR A 342 11.84 4.23 4.45
N VAL A 343 11.17 3.45 5.29
CA VAL A 343 10.19 3.88 6.27
C VAL A 343 10.63 3.32 7.62
N PRO A 344 10.84 4.19 8.62
CA PRO A 344 10.72 5.64 8.65
C PRO A 344 11.81 6.38 7.85
N THR A 345 11.61 7.69 7.64
CA THR A 345 12.59 8.60 7.01
C THR A 345 13.49 9.28 8.02
N THR A 346 13.09 9.30 9.29
CA THR A 346 13.84 9.86 10.41
C THR A 346 13.66 8.99 11.66
N ILE A 347 14.63 9.03 12.55
CA ILE A 347 14.60 8.29 13.82
C ILE A 347 15.01 9.25 14.95
N ARG A 348 14.29 9.21 16.06
CA ARG A 348 14.63 9.87 17.32
C ARG A 348 15.11 8.80 18.31
N PRO A 349 16.41 8.52 18.41
CA PRO A 349 16.93 7.40 19.20
C PRO A 349 16.52 7.41 20.66
N ASP A 350 16.35 8.62 21.24
CA ASP A 350 16.01 8.80 22.65
C ASP A 350 14.51 8.63 22.93
N CYS A 351 13.68 8.66 21.88
CA CYS A 351 12.22 8.48 21.93
C CYS A 351 11.78 7.10 21.49
N ALA A 352 12.66 6.35 20.84
CA ALA A 352 12.39 4.99 20.38
C ALA A 352 12.23 4.03 21.56
N GLY A 353 11.27 3.10 21.45
CA GLY A 353 11.13 1.97 22.37
C GLY A 353 12.35 1.02 22.31
N ASP A 354 12.14 -0.25 22.57
CA ASP A 354 13.24 -1.23 22.57
C ASP A 354 13.80 -1.49 21.16
N THR A 355 12.95 -1.40 20.12
CA THR A 355 13.30 -1.72 18.74
C THR A 355 12.75 -0.68 17.77
N VAL A 356 13.51 -0.42 16.70
CA VAL A 356 13.08 0.36 15.52
C VAL A 356 13.03 -0.56 14.33
N THR A 357 11.89 -0.59 13.64
CA THR A 357 11.70 -1.36 12.41
C THR A 357 11.91 -0.46 11.21
N LEU A 358 12.89 -0.80 10.38
CA LEU A 358 13.10 -0.19 9.06
C LEU A 358 12.49 -1.09 7.99
N ARG A 359 11.59 -0.55 7.19
CA ARG A 359 11.05 -1.20 5.98
C ARG A 359 11.53 -0.46 4.75
N PHE A 360 11.94 -1.19 3.72
CA PHE A 360 12.46 -0.59 2.50
C PHE A 360 12.26 -1.51 1.28
N ARG A 361 12.39 -0.94 0.09
CA ARG A 361 12.47 -1.68 -1.16
C ARG A 361 13.75 -1.33 -1.90
N VAL A 362 14.17 -2.25 -2.74
CA VAL A 362 15.33 -2.07 -3.63
C VAL A 362 14.89 -1.55 -5.00
N GLY A 363 15.80 -0.89 -5.72
CA GLY A 363 15.53 -0.28 -7.02
C GLY A 363 15.66 -1.22 -8.23
N GLY A 364 16.17 -2.45 -8.02
CA GLY A 364 16.39 -3.45 -9.06
C GLY A 364 16.48 -4.85 -8.47
N VAL A 365 16.69 -5.86 -9.35
CA VAL A 365 16.93 -7.23 -8.91
C VAL A 365 18.43 -7.39 -8.61
N TYR A 366 18.74 -7.74 -7.38
CA TYR A 366 20.12 -7.96 -6.92
C TYR A 366 20.29 -9.40 -6.44
N LYS A 367 21.46 -9.98 -6.74
CA LYS A 367 21.85 -11.34 -6.31
C LYS A 367 23.07 -11.28 -5.43
N ASN A 368 23.09 -12.14 -4.41
CA ASN A 368 24.24 -12.32 -3.49
C ASN A 368 24.72 -11.00 -2.88
N LYS A 369 23.78 -10.16 -2.43
CA LYS A 369 24.08 -8.90 -1.75
C LYS A 369 23.92 -9.03 -0.24
N LYS A 370 24.52 -8.10 0.46
CA LYS A 370 24.41 -7.92 1.91
C LYS A 370 23.67 -6.61 2.16
N ILE A 371 22.57 -6.67 2.91
CA ILE A 371 21.93 -5.50 3.51
C ILE A 371 22.82 -5.07 4.67
N ALA A 372 23.26 -3.82 4.69
CA ALA A 372 24.01 -3.24 5.79
C ALA A 372 23.33 -1.97 6.28
N VAL A 373 23.36 -1.74 7.60
CA VAL A 373 22.89 -0.49 8.21
C VAL A 373 24.03 0.10 9.02
N TYR A 374 24.30 1.36 8.75
CA TYR A 374 25.34 2.14 9.41
C TYR A 374 24.73 3.24 10.26
N ARG A 375 25.36 3.55 11.39
CA ARG A 375 25.17 4.76 12.15
C ARG A 375 26.47 5.57 12.06
N GLY A 376 26.44 6.66 11.29
CA GLY A 376 27.69 7.32 10.88
C GLY A 376 28.58 6.35 10.13
N THR A 377 29.74 5.99 10.69
CA THR A 377 30.69 5.01 10.13
C THR A 377 30.54 3.60 10.70
N ASP A 378 29.78 3.43 11.79
CA ASP A 378 29.66 2.17 12.50
C ASP A 378 28.61 1.26 11.84
N CYS A 379 28.99 0.08 11.40
CA CYS A 379 28.06 -0.94 10.92
C CYS A 379 27.33 -1.57 12.11
N ILE A 380 26.02 -1.25 12.26
CA ILE A 380 25.20 -1.70 13.38
C ILE A 380 24.29 -2.90 13.01
N TYR A 381 24.17 -3.22 11.73
CA TYR A 381 23.44 -4.40 11.26
C TYR A 381 23.98 -4.87 9.91
N SER A 382 24.00 -6.18 9.73
CA SER A 382 24.39 -6.79 8.45
C SER A 382 23.72 -8.14 8.25
N ARG A 383 23.16 -8.39 7.04
CA ARG A 383 22.51 -9.65 6.66
C ARG A 383 22.71 -9.95 5.19
N LYS A 384 23.18 -11.14 4.86
CA LYS A 384 23.26 -11.63 3.47
C LYS A 384 21.88 -12.01 2.93
N ARG A 385 21.65 -11.68 1.66
CA ARG A 385 20.43 -12.01 0.91
C ARG A 385 20.82 -12.65 -0.43
N PRO A 386 20.34 -13.87 -0.72
CA PRO A 386 20.57 -14.51 -2.01
C PRO A 386 19.98 -13.73 -3.18
N VAL A 387 18.76 -13.20 -2.98
CA VAL A 387 18.04 -12.41 -3.97
C VAL A 387 17.30 -11.28 -3.23
N LEU A 388 17.30 -10.10 -3.85
CA LEU A 388 16.50 -8.94 -3.49
C LEU A 388 15.75 -8.49 -4.74
N ALA A 389 14.45 -8.23 -4.65
CA ALA A 389 13.61 -7.83 -5.78
C ALA A 389 12.77 -6.59 -5.43
N PRO A 390 12.49 -5.69 -6.40
CA PRO A 390 11.69 -4.48 -6.14
C PRO A 390 10.27 -4.77 -5.67
N GLY A 391 9.70 -5.92 -6.02
CA GLY A 391 8.36 -6.36 -5.61
C GLY A 391 8.26 -6.80 -4.15
N GLU A 392 9.39 -7.10 -3.50
CA GLU A 392 9.43 -7.62 -2.13
C GLU A 392 9.90 -6.55 -1.14
N MET A 393 9.18 -6.43 -0.02
CA MET A 393 9.53 -5.52 1.08
C MET A 393 10.57 -6.16 1.98
N GLU A 394 11.70 -5.49 2.16
CA GLU A 394 12.70 -5.88 3.15
C GLU A 394 12.45 -5.22 4.50
N THR A 395 12.72 -5.97 5.55
CA THR A 395 12.55 -5.49 6.93
C THR A 395 13.82 -5.74 7.74
N VAL A 396 14.27 -4.68 8.43
CA VAL A 396 15.36 -4.73 9.39
C VAL A 396 14.85 -4.23 10.74
N ARG A 397 15.04 -5.02 11.79
CA ARG A 397 14.72 -4.64 13.18
C ARG A 397 16.02 -4.34 13.90
N LEU A 398 16.15 -3.11 14.40
CA LEU A 398 17.31 -2.62 15.12
C LEU A 398 16.95 -2.43 16.60
N LYS A 399 17.83 -2.86 17.49
CA LYS A 399 17.71 -2.46 18.89
C LYS A 399 17.96 -0.96 19.01
N ALA A 400 17.11 -0.24 19.73
CA ALA A 400 17.20 1.22 19.88
C ALA A 400 18.53 1.66 20.51
N GLU A 401 19.12 0.83 21.38
CA GLU A 401 20.44 1.09 21.98
C GLU A 401 21.55 1.28 20.93
N LEU A 402 21.48 0.57 19.78
CA LEU A 402 22.44 0.69 18.68
C LEU A 402 22.34 2.05 17.98
N LEU A 403 21.24 2.76 18.14
CA LEU A 403 20.97 4.06 17.52
C LEU A 403 21.38 5.23 18.44
N ARG A 404 21.58 4.98 19.75
CA ARG A 404 21.93 5.98 20.78
C ARG A 404 23.42 6.28 20.81
N GLY A 405 24.15 6.38 19.82
CA GLY A 405 25.57 6.70 19.85
C GLY A 405 25.91 7.90 18.96
N PRO A 406 27.18 8.20 18.74
CA PRO A 406 27.61 9.24 17.85
C PRO A 406 27.24 8.91 16.41
N GLY A 407 27.04 9.93 15.57
CA GLY A 407 26.66 9.81 14.17
C GLY A 407 25.51 10.78 13.85
N ASP A 408 25.46 11.28 12.66
CA ASP A 408 24.50 12.31 12.20
C ASP A 408 23.39 11.74 11.31
N ALA A 409 23.50 10.45 10.95
CA ALA A 409 22.52 9.74 10.13
C ALA A 409 22.54 8.23 10.37
N VAL A 410 21.48 7.57 9.98
CA VAL A 410 21.39 6.12 9.77
C VAL A 410 21.38 5.88 8.26
N THR A 411 22.27 5.03 7.75
CA THR A 411 22.36 4.72 6.32
C THR A 411 22.03 3.26 6.07
N VAL A 412 21.06 2.99 5.20
CA VAL A 412 20.72 1.65 4.71
C VAL A 412 21.30 1.48 3.31
N THR A 413 22.09 0.44 3.10
CA THR A 413 22.83 0.23 1.86
C THR A 413 22.91 -1.24 1.47
N LEU A 414 23.17 -1.51 0.19
CA LEU A 414 23.55 -2.84 -0.31
C LEU A 414 25.05 -2.91 -0.57
N GLU A 415 25.66 -3.99 -0.12
CA GLU A 415 27.08 -4.27 -0.32
C GLU A 415 27.28 -5.62 -1.00
N GLU A 416 28.51 -5.93 -1.43
CA GLU A 416 28.86 -7.27 -1.88
C GLU A 416 28.70 -8.28 -0.73
N GLY A 417 28.13 -9.45 -1.06
CA GLY A 417 27.72 -10.46 -0.07
C GLY A 417 28.82 -11.43 0.36
#